data_ad348b7ffa260a88147545b3a62bdf5e
#
_entry.id   ad348b7ffa260a88147545b3a62bdf5e
#
_cell.length_a   1.000
_cell.length_b   1.000
_cell.length_c   1.000
_cell.angle_alpha   90.00
_cell.angle_beta   90.00
_cell.angle_gamma   90.00
#
_symmetry.space_group_name_H-M   'P 1'
#
loop_
_entity.id
_entity.type
_entity.pdbx_description
1 polymer ?
#
loop_
_entity_poly.entity_id
_entity_poly.type
_entity_poly.pdbx_seq_one_letter_code
_entity_poly.pdbx_strand_id
1 'polypeptide(L)'
;MSNIFSITTTHDPELENIYNKAMEELNQFFQMNWAVNRPKICVVDSRATIDALKAQETPKWLVGWSTDRAIYILNKDSFATDGDHNYSENDYKMLIKHELTHTFFKVVTGGKTQPNWLWEGVSILASGQADIWKKPLVFKSFLDSKDVYAEAGYALLLLSNKYGKGKLVQLLKSYKSYQREFSKLFQETYNTELNYVTFNKLMEDC
;
A
#
# COMPACT_ATOMS: atom_id res chain seq x y z
N MET A 1 18.19 23.48 -0.64
CA MET A 1 18.25 21.99 -0.68
C MET A 1 19.05 21.58 -1.91
N SER A 2 19.83 20.51 -1.83
CA SER A 2 20.58 19.99 -3.01
C SER A 2 19.61 19.25 -3.94
N ASN A 3 19.82 19.45 -5.25
CA ASN A 3 19.10 18.69 -6.30
C ASN A 3 20.02 17.62 -6.93
N ILE A 4 21.17 17.33 -6.30
CA ILE A 4 22.17 16.38 -6.81
C ILE A 4 22.31 15.27 -5.77
N PHE A 5 22.08 14.04 -6.21
CA PHE A 5 22.15 12.84 -5.39
C PHE A 5 23.14 11.85 -6.00
N SER A 6 23.94 11.21 -5.16
CA SER A 6 24.75 10.06 -5.55
C SER A 6 24.00 8.78 -5.28
N ILE A 7 23.90 7.89 -6.25
CA ILE A 7 23.23 6.60 -6.11
C ILE A 7 24.28 5.51 -6.33
N THR A 8 24.42 4.64 -5.34
CA THR A 8 25.32 3.48 -5.41
C THR A 8 24.50 2.20 -5.29
N THR A 9 24.95 1.13 -5.98
CA THR A 9 24.40 -0.21 -5.72
C THR A 9 24.94 -0.71 -4.38
N THR A 10 24.05 -1.32 -3.60
CA THR A 10 24.43 -2.01 -2.36
C THR A 10 24.05 -3.49 -2.46
N HIS A 11 24.80 -4.32 -1.77
CA HIS A 11 24.48 -5.73 -1.60
C HIS A 11 24.10 -5.97 -0.14
N ASP A 12 22.80 -6.19 0.09
CA ASP A 12 22.22 -6.50 1.39
C ASP A 12 21.37 -7.78 1.25
N PRO A 13 21.92 -8.96 1.61
CA PRO A 13 21.23 -10.23 1.45
C PRO A 13 19.91 -10.32 2.21
N GLU A 14 19.80 -9.65 3.36
CA GLU A 14 18.56 -9.63 4.14
C GLU A 14 17.49 -8.82 3.42
N LEU A 15 17.82 -7.63 2.95
CA LEU A 15 16.91 -6.78 2.20
C LEU A 15 16.49 -7.42 0.87
N GLU A 16 17.44 -8.07 0.18
CA GLU A 16 17.16 -8.84 -1.04
C GLU A 16 16.19 -10.00 -0.79
N ASN A 17 16.32 -10.70 0.32
CA ASN A 17 15.40 -11.77 0.73
C ASN A 17 14.00 -11.22 1.03
N ILE A 18 13.91 -10.12 1.79
CA ILE A 18 12.64 -9.44 2.09
C ILE A 18 11.96 -9.01 0.79
N TYR A 19 12.71 -8.38 -0.11
CA TYR A 19 12.21 -7.94 -1.41
C TYR A 19 11.68 -9.10 -2.27
N ASN A 20 12.46 -10.16 -2.42
CA ASN A 20 12.06 -11.29 -3.25
C ASN A 20 10.81 -11.99 -2.71
N LYS A 21 10.73 -12.17 -1.39
CA LYS A 21 9.54 -12.72 -0.73
C LYS A 21 8.32 -11.83 -0.91
N ALA A 22 8.47 -10.51 -0.73
CA ALA A 22 7.38 -9.56 -0.96
C ALA A 22 6.90 -9.60 -2.42
N MET A 23 7.81 -9.63 -3.40
CA MET A 23 7.46 -9.74 -4.81
C MET A 23 6.70 -11.03 -5.14
N GLU A 24 7.11 -12.17 -4.55
CA GLU A 24 6.42 -13.45 -4.71
C GLU A 24 4.99 -13.40 -4.14
N GLU A 25 4.85 -12.95 -2.89
CA GLU A 25 3.55 -12.84 -2.22
C GLU A 25 2.62 -11.86 -2.93
N LEU A 26 3.14 -10.75 -3.47
CA LEU A 26 2.35 -9.79 -4.24
C LEU A 26 1.97 -10.33 -5.63
N ASN A 27 2.83 -11.09 -6.29
CA ASN A 27 2.46 -11.82 -7.51
C ASN A 27 1.29 -12.78 -7.25
N GLN A 28 1.31 -13.51 -6.14
CA GLN A 28 0.21 -14.38 -5.72
C GLN A 28 -1.05 -13.57 -5.39
N PHE A 29 -0.94 -12.49 -4.59
CA PHE A 29 -2.07 -11.65 -4.22
C PHE A 29 -2.78 -11.05 -5.43
N PHE A 30 -2.03 -10.44 -6.37
CA PHE A 30 -2.59 -9.80 -7.57
C PHE A 30 -2.86 -10.77 -8.73
N GLN A 31 -2.55 -12.07 -8.56
CA GLN A 31 -2.65 -13.08 -9.62
C GLN A 31 -1.90 -12.63 -10.88
N MET A 32 -0.63 -12.29 -10.70
CA MET A 32 0.30 -11.80 -11.72
C MET A 32 1.58 -12.66 -11.75
N ASN A 33 2.38 -12.45 -12.79
CA ASN A 33 3.75 -12.96 -12.88
C ASN A 33 4.68 -11.81 -13.30
N TRP A 34 4.99 -10.92 -12.37
CA TRP A 34 5.89 -9.81 -12.63
C TRP A 34 7.34 -10.22 -12.39
N ALA A 35 7.98 -10.79 -13.42
CA ALA A 35 9.33 -11.33 -13.35
C ALA A 35 10.42 -10.39 -13.89
N VAL A 36 10.10 -9.49 -14.83
CA VAL A 36 11.06 -8.59 -15.50
C VAL A 36 10.74 -7.13 -15.22
N ASN A 37 11.75 -6.27 -15.28
CA ASN A 37 11.61 -4.83 -14.99
C ASN A 37 10.94 -4.56 -13.63
N ARG A 38 11.29 -5.35 -12.62
CA ARG A 38 10.78 -5.19 -11.25
C ARG A 38 11.13 -3.81 -10.70
N PRO A 39 10.30 -3.23 -9.82
CA PRO A 39 10.60 -1.98 -9.13
C PRO A 39 11.92 -2.11 -8.33
N LYS A 40 12.66 -1.03 -8.19
CA LYS A 40 13.90 -1.00 -7.39
C LYS A 40 13.58 -0.57 -5.97
N ILE A 41 14.42 -0.99 -5.01
CA ILE A 41 14.44 -0.39 -3.68
C ILE A 41 15.56 0.63 -3.64
N CYS A 42 15.24 1.84 -3.23
CA CYS A 42 16.19 2.90 -2.91
C CYS A 42 16.17 3.10 -1.39
N VAL A 43 17.26 2.72 -0.74
CA VAL A 43 17.42 2.94 0.70
C VAL A 43 17.93 4.36 0.92
N VAL A 44 17.21 5.11 1.74
CA VAL A 44 17.50 6.50 2.10
C VAL A 44 18.12 6.53 3.48
N ASP A 45 19.20 7.26 3.65
CA ASP A 45 20.02 7.25 4.87
C ASP A 45 19.45 8.10 6.00
N SER A 46 18.67 9.15 5.70
CA SER A 46 18.21 10.11 6.70
C SER A 46 16.93 10.83 6.32
N ARG A 47 16.26 11.43 7.29
CA ARG A 47 15.13 12.36 7.09
C ARG A 47 15.53 13.53 6.19
N ALA A 48 16.70 14.10 6.40
CA ALA A 48 17.19 15.21 5.59
C ALA A 48 17.29 14.84 4.10
N THR A 49 17.67 13.60 3.79
CA THR A 49 17.69 13.10 2.41
C THR A 49 16.27 12.90 1.87
N ILE A 50 15.32 12.43 2.67
CA ILE A 50 13.88 12.39 2.27
C ILE A 50 13.39 13.79 1.92
N ASP A 51 13.61 14.76 2.78
CA ASP A 51 13.19 16.15 2.59
C ASP A 51 13.80 16.76 1.31
N ALA A 52 15.07 16.48 1.07
CA ALA A 52 15.73 16.90 -0.16
C ALA A 52 15.12 16.25 -1.42
N LEU A 53 14.85 14.94 -1.39
CA LEU A 53 14.21 14.21 -2.49
C LEU A 53 12.77 14.68 -2.75
N LYS A 54 12.04 15.06 -1.71
CA LYS A 54 10.66 15.58 -1.77
C LYS A 54 10.61 17.08 -2.05
N ALA A 55 11.75 17.78 -1.98
CA ALA A 55 11.88 19.24 -2.08
C ALA A 55 11.02 20.00 -1.05
N GLN A 56 10.75 19.39 0.11
CA GLN A 56 9.98 19.96 1.21
C GLN A 56 10.31 19.26 2.52
N GLU A 57 10.04 19.90 3.64
CA GLU A 57 10.06 19.26 4.94
C GLU A 57 8.93 18.21 5.01
N THR A 58 9.25 16.98 5.42
CA THR A 58 8.30 15.88 5.47
C THR A 58 7.96 15.48 6.91
N PRO A 59 6.72 15.03 7.17
CA PRO A 59 6.35 14.56 8.50
C PRO A 59 7.11 13.29 8.87
N LYS A 60 7.37 13.10 10.16
CA LYS A 60 8.15 11.97 10.68
C LYS A 60 7.57 10.60 10.36
N TRP A 61 6.26 10.50 10.21
CA TRP A 61 5.61 9.25 9.82
C TRP A 61 5.91 8.80 8.38
N LEU A 62 6.39 9.72 7.51
CA LEU A 62 6.76 9.36 6.14
C LEU A 62 8.14 8.68 6.13
N VAL A 63 8.15 7.37 6.20
CA VAL A 63 9.36 6.53 6.24
C VAL A 63 9.58 5.74 4.95
N GLY A 64 8.63 5.80 4.03
CA GLY A 64 8.71 5.20 2.70
C GLY A 64 7.75 5.87 1.72
N TRP A 65 7.98 5.69 0.44
CA TRP A 65 7.06 6.06 -0.63
C TRP A 65 7.39 5.32 -1.93
N SER A 66 6.43 5.23 -2.82
CA SER A 66 6.59 4.60 -4.12
C SER A 66 6.60 5.61 -5.27
N THR A 67 7.28 5.26 -6.34
CA THR A 67 7.20 5.88 -7.66
C THR A 67 6.76 4.83 -8.69
N ASP A 68 6.84 5.14 -9.98
CA ASP A 68 6.45 4.18 -11.01
C ASP A 68 7.44 3.00 -11.15
N ARG A 69 8.69 3.19 -10.75
CA ARG A 69 9.77 2.22 -10.98
C ARG A 69 10.60 1.88 -9.74
N ALA A 70 10.35 2.55 -8.65
CA ALA A 70 11.10 2.35 -7.41
C ALA A 70 10.24 2.61 -6.19
N ILE A 71 10.60 1.94 -5.10
CA ILE A 71 10.19 2.35 -3.77
C ILE A 71 11.39 2.95 -3.06
N TYR A 72 11.14 3.91 -2.21
CA TYR A 72 12.13 4.56 -1.35
C TYR A 72 11.76 4.24 0.08
N ILE A 73 12.73 3.83 0.86
CA ILE A 73 12.53 3.48 2.27
C ILE A 73 13.67 4.08 3.10
N LEU A 74 13.35 4.55 4.28
CA LEU A 74 14.36 4.95 5.25
C LEU A 74 15.15 3.71 5.68
N ASN A 75 16.47 3.82 5.87
CA ASN A 75 17.26 2.69 6.36
C ASN A 75 16.82 2.29 7.78
N LYS A 76 17.20 1.09 8.23
CA LYS A 76 16.74 0.51 9.51
C LYS A 76 17.09 1.39 10.71
N ASP A 77 18.31 1.94 10.74
CA ASP A 77 18.79 2.75 11.86
C ASP A 77 18.03 4.07 11.95
N SER A 78 17.86 4.75 10.82
CA SER A 78 17.11 6.01 10.75
C SER A 78 15.59 5.80 10.86
N PHE A 79 15.07 4.63 10.51
CA PHE A 79 13.66 4.29 10.76
C PHE A 79 13.33 4.35 12.24
N ALA A 80 14.23 3.86 13.10
CA ALA A 80 14.06 3.87 14.55
C ALA A 80 14.27 5.25 15.18
N THR A 81 15.15 6.09 14.62
CA THR A 81 15.56 7.36 15.22
C THR A 81 14.86 8.57 14.64
N ASP A 82 14.62 8.58 13.33
CA ASP A 82 14.09 9.72 12.57
C ASP A 82 12.60 9.58 12.23
N GLY A 83 12.02 8.40 12.47
CA GLY A 83 10.61 8.10 12.30
C GLY A 83 9.82 8.24 13.60
N ASP A 84 8.47 8.31 13.50
CA ASP A 84 7.55 8.19 14.66
C ASP A 84 7.22 6.72 14.98
N HIS A 85 7.96 5.78 14.40
CA HIS A 85 7.72 4.35 14.51
C HIS A 85 8.80 3.68 15.35
N ASN A 86 8.38 2.82 16.28
CA ASN A 86 9.31 1.86 16.89
C ASN A 86 9.72 0.85 15.81
N TYR A 87 11.03 0.68 15.61
CA TYR A 87 11.52 -0.33 14.66
C TYR A 87 11.18 -1.73 15.16
N SER A 88 10.53 -2.50 14.30
CA SER A 88 10.57 -3.96 14.35
C SER A 88 10.89 -4.49 12.95
N GLU A 89 11.53 -5.65 12.89
CA GLU A 89 11.84 -6.30 11.62
C GLU A 89 10.55 -6.59 10.82
N ASN A 90 9.47 -6.94 11.51
CA ASN A 90 8.18 -7.19 10.89
C ASN A 90 7.56 -5.93 10.29
N ASP A 91 7.61 -4.80 11.02
CA ASP A 91 7.09 -3.52 10.51
C ASP A 91 7.87 -3.05 9.29
N TYR A 92 9.20 -3.26 9.29
CA TYR A 92 10.05 -2.92 8.15
C TYR A 92 9.74 -3.78 6.90
N LYS A 93 9.50 -5.09 7.09
CA LYS A 93 9.05 -6.00 6.02
C LYS A 93 7.69 -5.57 5.48
N MET A 94 6.76 -5.22 6.36
CA MET A 94 5.43 -4.75 5.97
C MET A 94 5.50 -3.41 5.25
N LEU A 95 6.37 -2.47 5.66
CA LEU A 95 6.60 -1.21 4.96
C LEU A 95 7.06 -1.47 3.51
N ILE A 96 8.08 -2.30 3.33
CA ILE A 96 8.58 -2.64 2.00
C ILE A 96 7.48 -3.23 1.12
N LYS A 97 6.70 -4.16 1.67
CA LYS A 97 5.59 -4.79 0.95
C LYS A 97 4.45 -3.81 0.67
N HIS A 98 4.18 -2.88 1.57
CA HIS A 98 3.21 -1.80 1.37
C HIS A 98 3.59 -0.92 0.18
N GLU A 99 4.83 -0.44 0.14
CA GLU A 99 5.32 0.41 -0.94
C GLU A 99 5.39 -0.34 -2.29
N LEU A 100 5.80 -1.60 -2.28
CA LEU A 100 5.74 -2.45 -3.46
C LEU A 100 4.29 -2.66 -3.93
N THR A 101 3.32 -2.77 -3.02
CA THR A 101 1.91 -2.92 -3.37
C THR A 101 1.42 -1.74 -4.20
N HIS A 102 1.84 -0.53 -3.91
CA HIS A 102 1.52 0.64 -4.72
C HIS A 102 1.98 0.48 -6.17
N THR A 103 3.15 -0.10 -6.41
CA THR A 103 3.63 -0.34 -7.77
C THR A 103 2.82 -1.43 -8.48
N PHE A 104 2.45 -2.51 -7.79
CA PHE A 104 1.56 -3.54 -8.31
C PHE A 104 0.16 -3.01 -8.63
N PHE A 105 -0.39 -2.19 -7.73
CA PHE A 105 -1.69 -1.57 -7.93
C PHE A 105 -1.72 -0.74 -9.23
N LYS A 106 -0.71 0.12 -9.47
CA LYS A 106 -0.60 0.88 -10.72
C LYS A 106 -0.57 -0.03 -11.95
N VAL A 107 0.19 -1.12 -11.92
CA VAL A 107 0.27 -2.05 -13.05
C VAL A 107 -1.09 -2.70 -13.31
N VAL A 108 -1.76 -3.16 -12.27
CA VAL A 108 -3.07 -3.85 -12.38
C VAL A 108 -4.16 -2.90 -12.83
N THR A 109 -4.17 -1.66 -12.32
CA THR A 109 -5.21 -0.67 -12.62
C THR A 109 -4.90 0.23 -13.83
N GLY A 110 -3.76 0.01 -14.51
CA GLY A 110 -3.36 0.83 -15.65
C GLY A 110 -2.94 2.25 -15.29
N GLY A 111 -2.28 2.42 -14.15
CA GLY A 111 -1.72 3.69 -13.68
C GLY A 111 -2.65 4.51 -12.77
N LYS A 112 -3.83 4.00 -12.44
CA LYS A 112 -4.76 4.70 -11.54
C LYS A 112 -4.23 4.68 -10.10
N THR A 113 -4.47 5.78 -9.36
CA THR A 113 -4.09 5.95 -7.94
C THR A 113 -5.27 6.43 -7.09
N GLN A 114 -6.43 6.56 -7.71
CA GLN A 114 -7.67 6.97 -7.05
C GLN A 114 -8.70 5.84 -7.10
N PRO A 115 -9.67 5.78 -6.19
CA PRO A 115 -9.76 6.63 -4.99
C PRO A 115 -8.66 6.29 -3.98
N ASN A 116 -8.20 7.28 -3.20
CA ASN A 116 -7.10 7.15 -2.26
C ASN A 116 -7.32 6.03 -1.23
N TRP A 117 -8.53 5.85 -0.75
CA TRP A 117 -8.85 4.79 0.20
C TRP A 117 -8.63 3.37 -0.38
N LEU A 118 -8.85 3.19 -1.68
CA LEU A 118 -8.60 1.90 -2.34
C LEU A 118 -7.10 1.69 -2.53
N TRP A 119 -6.39 2.73 -2.93
CA TRP A 119 -4.94 2.75 -3.10
C TRP A 119 -4.20 2.36 -1.82
N GLU A 120 -4.51 3.04 -0.71
CA GLU A 120 -3.92 2.77 0.59
C GLU A 120 -4.47 1.47 1.21
N GLY A 121 -5.78 1.27 1.13
CA GLY A 121 -6.43 0.09 1.71
C GLY A 121 -5.92 -1.24 1.13
N VAL A 122 -5.68 -1.29 -0.18
CA VAL A 122 -5.07 -2.48 -0.83
C VAL A 122 -3.64 -2.68 -0.35
N SER A 123 -2.88 -1.60 -0.15
CA SER A 123 -1.50 -1.69 0.32
C SER A 123 -1.43 -2.16 1.78
N ILE A 124 -2.30 -1.66 2.64
CA ILE A 124 -2.44 -2.10 4.04
C ILE A 124 -2.89 -3.58 4.11
N LEU A 125 -3.84 -3.99 3.28
CA LEU A 125 -4.30 -5.37 3.24
C LEU A 125 -3.22 -6.32 2.72
N ALA A 126 -2.61 -6.00 1.58
CA ALA A 126 -1.64 -6.89 0.94
C ALA A 126 -0.33 -6.99 1.72
N SER A 127 0.09 -5.94 2.44
CA SER A 127 1.27 -5.97 3.32
C SER A 127 1.07 -6.79 4.59
N GLY A 128 -0.18 -7.06 5.00
CA GLY A 128 -0.53 -7.71 6.26
C GLY A 128 -0.75 -6.75 7.43
N GLN A 129 -0.64 -5.45 7.22
CA GLN A 129 -0.87 -4.43 8.25
C GLN A 129 -2.31 -4.45 8.77
N ALA A 130 -3.30 -4.78 7.92
CA ALA A 130 -4.70 -4.88 8.31
C ALA A 130 -4.97 -5.93 9.38
N ASP A 131 -4.13 -6.96 9.50
CA ASP A 131 -4.28 -8.05 10.47
C ASP A 131 -3.80 -7.65 11.88
N ILE A 132 -2.86 -6.69 11.96
CA ILE A 132 -2.20 -6.30 13.22
C ILE A 132 -2.59 -4.90 13.71
N TRP A 133 -3.06 -4.02 12.82
CA TRP A 133 -3.44 -2.68 13.22
C TRP A 133 -4.77 -2.69 13.99
N LYS A 134 -4.96 -1.63 14.80
CA LYS A 134 -6.18 -1.47 15.58
C LYS A 134 -7.39 -1.41 14.66
N LYS A 135 -8.34 -2.30 14.91
CA LYS A 135 -9.62 -2.33 14.18
C LYS A 135 -10.45 -1.10 14.53
N PRO A 136 -11.08 -0.44 13.54
CA PRO A 136 -12.02 0.64 13.81
C PRO A 136 -13.28 0.10 14.53
N LEU A 137 -13.89 0.93 15.36
CA LEU A 137 -15.18 0.59 15.99
C LEU A 137 -16.36 0.84 15.05
N VAL A 138 -16.16 1.73 14.07
CA VAL A 138 -17.17 2.13 13.08
C VAL A 138 -16.44 2.71 11.87
N PHE A 139 -16.93 2.44 10.66
CA PHE A 139 -16.48 3.09 9.44
C PHE A 139 -17.27 4.39 9.23
N LYS A 140 -16.58 5.52 9.08
CA LYS A 140 -17.22 6.84 8.97
C LYS A 140 -16.48 7.88 8.13
N SER A 141 -15.26 7.60 7.68
CA SER A 141 -14.39 8.66 7.13
C SER A 141 -13.51 8.25 5.95
N PHE A 142 -13.15 6.98 5.79
CA PHE A 142 -12.16 6.57 4.77
C PHE A 142 -12.64 6.78 3.32
N LEU A 143 -13.93 6.65 3.04
CA LEU A 143 -14.47 6.90 1.69
C LEU A 143 -14.31 8.38 1.28
N ASP A 144 -14.27 9.29 2.25
CA ASP A 144 -14.05 10.72 2.07
C ASP A 144 -12.56 11.10 2.12
N SER A 145 -11.66 10.11 2.00
CA SER A 145 -10.19 10.26 2.07
C SER A 145 -9.69 10.83 3.41
N LYS A 146 -10.44 10.61 4.49
CA LYS A 146 -10.05 10.91 5.88
C LYS A 146 -9.81 9.59 6.61
N ASP A 147 -8.91 9.58 7.59
CA ASP A 147 -8.57 8.40 8.40
C ASP A 147 -8.36 7.11 7.60
N VAL A 148 -7.84 7.24 6.36
CA VAL A 148 -7.71 6.15 5.39
C VAL A 148 -6.89 5.00 5.97
N TYR A 149 -5.78 5.31 6.64
CA TYR A 149 -4.91 4.30 7.26
C TYR A 149 -5.60 3.54 8.40
N ALA A 150 -6.50 4.20 9.14
CA ALA A 150 -7.21 3.57 10.26
C ALA A 150 -8.36 2.66 9.81
N GLU A 151 -8.98 2.92 8.67
CA GLU A 151 -10.22 2.27 8.28
C GLU A 151 -10.12 1.42 7.01
N ALA A 152 -9.44 1.90 5.96
CA ALA A 152 -9.54 1.32 4.61
C ALA A 152 -8.97 -0.10 4.50
N GLY A 153 -7.85 -0.37 5.16
CA GLY A 153 -7.26 -1.72 5.17
C GLY A 153 -8.21 -2.75 5.79
N TYR A 154 -8.82 -2.41 6.92
CA TYR A 154 -9.78 -3.29 7.59
C TYR A 154 -11.08 -3.45 6.79
N ALA A 155 -11.57 -2.38 6.15
CA ALA A 155 -12.72 -2.45 5.26
C ALA A 155 -12.50 -3.45 4.10
N LEU A 156 -11.31 -3.42 3.48
CA LEU A 156 -10.96 -4.37 2.42
C LEU A 156 -10.69 -5.78 2.93
N LEU A 157 -10.20 -5.94 4.17
CA LEU A 157 -10.10 -7.24 4.82
C LEU A 157 -11.47 -7.88 4.98
N LEU A 158 -12.46 -7.14 5.48
CA LEU A 158 -13.84 -7.62 5.61
C LEU A 158 -14.48 -7.98 4.26
N LEU A 159 -14.29 -7.13 3.24
CA LEU A 159 -14.72 -7.44 1.87
C LEU A 159 -14.07 -8.73 1.35
N SER A 160 -12.77 -8.90 1.58
CA SER A 160 -12.02 -10.07 1.14
C SER A 160 -12.44 -11.34 1.88
N ASN A 161 -12.79 -11.24 3.16
CA ASN A 161 -13.31 -12.35 3.95
C ASN A 161 -14.69 -12.79 3.45
N LYS A 162 -15.58 -11.84 3.15
CA LYS A 162 -16.95 -12.15 2.71
C LYS A 162 -17.01 -12.62 1.25
N TYR A 163 -16.28 -11.98 0.35
CA TYR A 163 -16.41 -12.20 -1.09
C TYR A 163 -15.23 -12.91 -1.74
N GLY A 164 -14.16 -13.15 -0.99
CA GLY A 164 -12.91 -13.72 -1.46
C GLY A 164 -11.94 -12.68 -2.05
N LYS A 165 -10.63 -12.87 -1.79
CA LYS A 165 -9.54 -12.01 -2.33
C LYS A 165 -9.56 -11.93 -3.85
N GLY A 166 -9.93 -13.02 -4.54
CA GLY A 166 -10.02 -13.04 -6.00
C GLY A 166 -10.99 -12.02 -6.57
N LYS A 167 -12.08 -11.72 -5.85
CA LYS A 167 -13.07 -10.72 -6.28
C LYS A 167 -12.53 -9.29 -6.17
N LEU A 168 -11.71 -8.99 -5.15
CA LEU A 168 -11.00 -7.72 -5.05
C LEU A 168 -10.02 -7.56 -6.23
N VAL A 169 -9.24 -8.60 -6.54
CA VAL A 169 -8.32 -8.57 -7.69
C VAL A 169 -9.06 -8.38 -9.01
N GLN A 170 -10.22 -9.02 -9.17
CA GLN A 170 -11.09 -8.82 -10.34
C GLN A 170 -11.56 -7.36 -10.45
N LEU A 171 -12.01 -6.75 -9.34
CA LEU A 171 -12.37 -5.32 -9.28
C LEU A 171 -11.22 -4.44 -9.79
N LEU A 172 -10.00 -4.66 -9.27
CA LEU A 172 -8.82 -3.88 -9.65
C LEU A 172 -8.46 -4.06 -11.14
N LYS A 173 -8.52 -5.28 -11.67
CA LYS A 173 -8.28 -5.55 -13.09
C LYS A 173 -9.34 -4.91 -13.98
N SER A 174 -10.60 -4.96 -13.59
CA SER A 174 -11.71 -4.31 -14.31
C SER A 174 -11.59 -2.79 -14.27
N TYR A 175 -11.06 -2.24 -13.19
CA TYR A 175 -10.87 -0.79 -13.02
C TYR A 175 -9.93 -0.19 -14.08
N LYS A 176 -9.00 -0.97 -14.63
CA LYS A 176 -8.06 -0.54 -15.68
C LYS A 176 -8.76 0.13 -16.87
N SER A 177 -9.82 -0.48 -17.37
CA SER A 177 -10.55 -0.02 -18.56
C SER A 177 -11.88 0.66 -18.24
N TYR A 178 -12.25 0.75 -16.95
CA TYR A 178 -13.53 1.31 -16.55
C TYR A 178 -13.53 2.84 -16.65
N GLN A 179 -14.51 3.39 -17.38
CA GLN A 179 -14.59 4.82 -17.70
C GLN A 179 -15.65 5.59 -16.90
N ARG A 180 -16.44 4.87 -16.07
CA ARG A 180 -17.47 5.47 -15.24
C ARG A 180 -16.95 5.68 -13.82
N GLU A 181 -17.79 6.21 -12.94
CA GLU A 181 -17.50 6.37 -11.52
C GLU A 181 -17.17 5.03 -10.84
N PHE A 182 -16.16 5.01 -9.99
CA PHE A 182 -15.71 3.80 -9.30
C PHE A 182 -16.82 3.15 -8.45
N SER A 183 -17.73 3.95 -7.89
CA SER A 183 -18.89 3.46 -7.13
C SER A 183 -19.78 2.50 -7.93
N LYS A 184 -19.94 2.76 -9.23
CA LYS A 184 -20.70 1.88 -10.14
C LYS A 184 -19.97 0.56 -10.38
N LEU A 185 -18.66 0.61 -10.62
CA LEU A 185 -17.85 -0.60 -10.75
C LEU A 185 -17.90 -1.46 -9.47
N PHE A 186 -17.83 -0.81 -8.32
CA PHE A 186 -17.94 -1.48 -7.03
C PHE A 186 -19.31 -2.18 -6.91
N GLN A 187 -20.40 -1.48 -7.21
CA GLN A 187 -21.75 -2.02 -7.18
C GLN A 187 -21.92 -3.19 -8.16
N GLU A 188 -21.44 -3.06 -9.39
CA GLU A 188 -21.45 -4.13 -10.40
C GLU A 188 -20.65 -5.36 -9.93
N THR A 189 -19.54 -5.15 -9.20
CA THR A 189 -18.68 -6.23 -8.73
C THR A 189 -19.26 -6.96 -7.52
N TYR A 190 -19.73 -6.21 -6.51
CA TYR A 190 -20.13 -6.78 -5.21
C TYR A 190 -21.65 -6.91 -5.03
N ASN A 191 -22.44 -6.37 -5.96
CA ASN A 191 -23.91 -6.30 -5.88
C ASN A 191 -24.38 -5.58 -4.60
N THR A 192 -23.64 -4.55 -4.18
CA THR A 192 -23.96 -3.70 -3.03
C THR A 192 -23.40 -2.30 -3.24
N GLU A 193 -23.93 -1.31 -2.55
CA GLU A 193 -23.51 0.07 -2.67
C GLU A 193 -22.18 0.33 -1.97
N LEU A 194 -21.41 1.27 -2.52
CA LEU A 194 -20.19 1.78 -1.91
C LEU A 194 -20.55 2.88 -0.91
N ASN A 195 -20.83 2.51 0.31
CA ASN A 195 -21.16 3.44 1.39
C ASN A 195 -20.82 2.87 2.78
N TYR A 196 -20.85 3.71 3.80
CA TYR A 196 -20.52 3.30 5.18
C TYR A 196 -21.52 2.28 5.77
N VAL A 197 -22.78 2.31 5.34
CA VAL A 197 -23.77 1.32 5.80
C VAL A 197 -23.36 -0.10 5.40
N THR A 198 -22.93 -0.25 4.16
CA THR A 198 -22.42 -1.54 3.65
C THR A 198 -21.22 -2.04 4.47
N PHE A 199 -20.23 -1.19 4.73
CA PHE A 199 -19.04 -1.60 5.48
C PHE A 199 -19.32 -1.86 6.96
N ASN A 200 -20.16 -1.06 7.61
CA ASN A 200 -20.54 -1.28 8.99
C ASN A 200 -21.34 -2.58 9.14
N LYS A 201 -22.22 -2.92 8.19
CA LYS A 201 -22.90 -4.21 8.17
C LYS A 201 -21.93 -5.38 8.00
N LEU A 202 -20.87 -5.23 7.18
CA LEU A 202 -19.82 -6.25 7.07
C LEU A 202 -19.12 -6.51 8.40
N MET A 203 -18.98 -5.47 9.23
CA MET A 203 -18.36 -5.58 10.54
C MET A 203 -19.25 -6.30 11.56
N GLU A 204 -20.57 -6.12 11.46
CA GLU A 204 -21.55 -6.80 12.30
C GLU A 204 -21.67 -8.31 11.98
N ASP A 205 -21.42 -8.68 10.71
CA ASP A 205 -21.47 -10.06 10.21
C ASP A 205 -20.21 -10.89 10.58
N CYS A 206 -19.15 -10.28 11.16
CA CYS A 206 -17.87 -10.91 11.55
C CYS A 206 -17.75 -11.11 13.04
#